data_ef2e8f5dc2fe25661702bff86a9da49f
#
_entry.id   ef2e8f5dc2fe25661702bff86a9da49f
#
_cell.length_a   1.000
_cell.length_b   1.000
_cell.length_c   1.000
_cell.angle_alpha   90.00
_cell.angle_beta   90.00
_cell.angle_gamma   90.00
#
_symmetry.space_group_name_H-M   'P 1'
#
loop_
_entity.id
_entity.type
_entity.pdbx_description
1 polymer ?
#
loop_
_entity_poly.entity_id
_entity_poly.type
_entity_poly.pdbx_seq_one_letter_code
_entity_poly.pdbx_strand_id
1 'polypeptide(L)'
;MPVRAGVVGLGGVADRIHLPACAAIPGLEIAAGADPNPQTRQTMAAKFGIRETYAGFEELLAKAKPDFIILGTPPGSHYDICRQALEAGVHVFCEKPFMPTVEEATKIVELARARNLLLRVNNQYRYMTYYAETKRRLEQGEFGRPFYIQCWQQMFHPPGKETNWRSSLKQYTLFEFGTHALDLACFFFDALPETVNVFTPQVRPEFDADVLVNATLRFPEERLATFSFNRVSHAPEKYLEMRIDCEKASLRISLGGVARVSIDWAKNSRRFYLKHGFVRGGQARAEINGVPHTYCNSPKPEFAAATAEHLKLFLKQMELPVRPTDAAEHARDVLSLVFAGYESANTGETVRLPRP
;
A
#
# COMPACT_ATOMS: atom_id res chain seq x y z
N MET A 1 1.95 28.97 9.76
CA MET A 1 0.51 28.63 9.59
C MET A 1 0.42 27.12 9.49
N PRO A 2 -0.69 26.47 9.87
CA PRO A 2 -0.84 25.02 9.69
C PRO A 2 -0.82 24.69 8.19
N VAL A 3 -0.29 23.52 7.84
CA VAL A 3 -0.37 23.00 6.48
C VAL A 3 -1.78 22.45 6.25
N ARG A 4 -2.39 22.80 5.11
CA ARG A 4 -3.80 22.55 4.82
C ARG A 4 -3.98 21.43 3.80
N ALA A 5 -4.60 20.33 4.22
CA ALA A 5 -4.90 19.17 3.37
C ALA A 5 -6.35 19.19 2.87
N GLY A 6 -6.55 18.92 1.58
CA GLY A 6 -7.84 18.51 1.02
C GLY A 6 -7.91 16.99 0.94
N VAL A 7 -9.01 16.37 1.41
CA VAL A 7 -9.19 14.91 1.31
C VAL A 7 -10.22 14.61 0.24
N VAL A 8 -9.82 13.93 -0.83
CA VAL A 8 -10.67 13.59 -1.99
C VAL A 8 -10.97 12.09 -1.98
N GLY A 9 -12.26 11.75 -1.84
CA GLY A 9 -12.71 10.40 -1.54
C GLY A 9 -12.75 10.15 -0.03
N LEU A 10 -13.93 10.29 0.57
CA LEU A 10 -14.17 10.12 2.01
C LEU A 10 -14.65 8.70 2.36
N GLY A 11 -14.34 7.71 1.52
CA GLY A 11 -14.73 6.32 1.71
C GLY A 11 -13.94 5.60 2.82
N GLY A 12 -14.01 4.27 2.80
CA GLY A 12 -13.43 3.42 3.86
C GLY A 12 -11.91 3.53 4.05
N VAL A 13 -11.15 3.94 3.03
CA VAL A 13 -9.70 4.18 3.16
C VAL A 13 -9.46 5.49 3.90
N ALA A 14 -10.20 6.55 3.56
CA ALA A 14 -10.14 7.81 4.28
C ALA A 14 -10.51 7.62 5.76
N ASP A 15 -11.60 6.91 6.03
CA ASP A 15 -12.10 6.65 7.39
C ASP A 15 -11.09 5.90 8.28
N ARG A 16 -10.45 4.86 7.74
CA ARG A 16 -9.61 3.95 8.54
C ARG A 16 -8.12 4.28 8.51
N ILE A 17 -7.67 5.03 7.52
CA ILE A 17 -6.25 5.27 7.27
C ILE A 17 -5.91 6.76 7.23
N HIS A 18 -6.44 7.53 6.26
CA HIS A 18 -5.98 8.88 6.02
C HIS A 18 -6.37 9.88 7.11
N LEU A 19 -7.65 9.92 7.47
CA LEU A 19 -8.13 10.87 8.47
C LEU A 19 -7.53 10.61 9.86
N PRO A 20 -7.42 9.34 10.33
CA PRO A 20 -6.65 9.02 11.53
C PRO A 20 -5.15 9.36 11.44
N ALA A 21 -4.53 9.17 10.25
CA ALA A 21 -3.13 9.54 10.04
C ALA A 21 -2.93 11.05 10.12
N CYS A 22 -3.80 11.83 9.49
CA CYS A 22 -3.76 13.30 9.58
C CYS A 22 -3.93 13.79 11.02
N ALA A 23 -4.89 13.23 11.76
CA ALA A 23 -5.14 13.59 13.15
C ALA A 23 -3.93 13.32 14.09
N ALA A 24 -3.04 12.42 13.69
CA ALA A 24 -1.81 12.10 14.44
C ALA A 24 -0.63 13.05 14.15
N ILE A 25 -0.78 14.01 13.23
CA ILE A 25 0.29 14.92 12.80
C ILE A 25 0.02 16.33 13.33
N PRO A 26 0.78 16.82 14.31
CA PRO A 26 0.63 18.20 14.78
C PRO A 26 0.88 19.22 13.66
N GLY A 27 0.03 20.24 13.59
CA GLY A 27 0.15 21.31 12.58
C GLY A 27 -0.40 20.97 11.19
N LEU A 28 -0.97 19.79 11.00
CA LEU A 28 -1.71 19.43 9.79
C LEU A 28 -3.22 19.67 10.03
N GLU A 29 -3.84 20.48 9.18
CA GLU A 29 -5.27 20.78 9.20
C GLU A 29 -5.97 20.15 7.99
N ILE A 30 -7.10 19.49 8.22
CA ILE A 30 -7.98 19.07 7.13
C ILE A 30 -8.84 20.28 6.74
N ALA A 31 -8.45 20.96 5.67
CA ALA A 31 -9.14 22.14 5.18
C ALA A 31 -10.53 21.82 4.67
N ALA A 32 -10.67 20.73 3.92
CA ALA A 32 -11.95 20.28 3.38
C ALA A 32 -11.91 18.79 2.97
N GLY A 33 -13.11 18.22 2.78
CA GLY A 33 -13.30 16.89 2.20
C GLY A 33 -14.18 16.92 0.95
N ALA A 34 -13.94 16.04 -0.01
CA ALA A 34 -14.81 15.88 -1.18
C ALA A 34 -15.21 14.40 -1.38
N ASP A 35 -16.50 14.18 -1.60
CA ASP A 35 -17.07 12.86 -1.94
C ASP A 35 -18.43 13.07 -2.63
N PRO A 36 -18.78 12.36 -3.69
CA PRO A 36 -20.08 12.52 -4.36
C PRO A 36 -21.26 12.12 -3.46
N ASN A 37 -21.06 11.20 -2.52
CA ASN A 37 -22.14 10.71 -1.64
C ASN A 37 -22.36 11.68 -0.47
N PRO A 38 -23.54 12.33 -0.36
CA PRO A 38 -23.84 13.29 0.71
C PRO A 38 -23.85 12.68 2.11
N GLN A 39 -24.27 11.41 2.23
CA GLN A 39 -24.28 10.71 3.53
C GLN A 39 -22.85 10.42 4.01
N THR A 40 -21.96 10.04 3.10
CA THR A 40 -20.52 9.86 3.40
C THR A 40 -19.92 11.18 3.88
N ARG A 41 -20.16 12.29 3.18
CA ARG A 41 -19.68 13.62 3.58
C ARG A 41 -20.15 13.99 4.99
N GLN A 42 -21.45 13.85 5.26
CA GLN A 42 -22.03 14.17 6.58
C GLN A 42 -21.40 13.32 7.70
N THR A 43 -21.27 12.02 7.47
CA THR A 43 -20.70 11.08 8.46
C THR A 43 -19.25 11.41 8.77
N MET A 44 -18.44 11.64 7.73
CA MET A 44 -17.01 11.94 7.90
C MET A 44 -16.79 13.33 8.51
N ALA A 45 -17.58 14.32 8.11
CA ALA A 45 -17.55 15.66 8.70
C ALA A 45 -17.79 15.60 10.21
N ALA A 46 -18.85 14.90 10.63
CA ALA A 46 -19.19 14.74 12.05
C ALA A 46 -18.10 13.96 12.83
N LYS A 47 -17.58 12.87 12.25
CA LYS A 47 -16.61 11.99 12.91
C LYS A 47 -15.24 12.64 13.09
N PHE A 48 -14.77 13.41 12.12
CA PHE A 48 -13.42 13.96 12.09
C PHE A 48 -13.35 15.49 12.20
N GLY A 49 -14.49 16.15 12.38
CA GLY A 49 -14.54 17.61 12.54
C GLY A 49 -14.21 18.38 11.26
N ILE A 50 -14.48 17.80 10.08
CA ILE A 50 -14.22 18.47 8.79
C ILE A 50 -15.26 19.56 8.61
N ARG A 51 -14.83 20.82 8.58
CA ARG A 51 -15.76 21.97 8.56
C ARG A 51 -16.42 22.15 7.21
N GLU A 52 -15.71 21.90 6.13
CA GLU A 52 -16.17 22.12 4.77
C GLU A 52 -16.14 20.79 3.98
N THR A 53 -17.25 20.47 3.33
CA THR A 53 -17.33 19.30 2.45
C THR A 53 -18.00 19.66 1.14
N TYR A 54 -17.52 19.06 0.05
CA TYR A 54 -17.94 19.35 -1.31
C TYR A 54 -18.35 18.07 -2.03
N ALA A 55 -19.22 18.20 -3.06
CA ALA A 55 -19.64 17.06 -3.87
C ALA A 55 -18.54 16.60 -4.85
N GLY A 56 -17.71 17.55 -5.34
CA GLY A 56 -16.65 17.32 -6.30
C GLY A 56 -15.32 17.91 -5.90
N PHE A 57 -14.29 17.44 -6.57
CA PHE A 57 -12.90 17.89 -6.34
C PHE A 57 -12.70 19.35 -6.79
N GLU A 58 -13.29 19.73 -7.91
CA GLU A 58 -13.15 21.08 -8.50
C GLU A 58 -13.63 22.15 -7.52
N GLU A 59 -14.73 21.89 -6.83
CA GLU A 59 -15.29 22.79 -5.85
C GLU A 59 -14.38 22.89 -4.61
N LEU A 60 -13.85 21.76 -4.13
CA LEU A 60 -12.87 21.72 -3.05
C LEU A 60 -11.62 22.55 -3.42
N LEU A 61 -11.06 22.33 -4.61
CA LEU A 61 -9.87 23.00 -5.10
C LEU A 61 -10.08 24.53 -5.15
N ALA A 62 -11.20 24.98 -5.72
CA ALA A 62 -11.51 26.40 -5.88
C ALA A 62 -11.77 27.14 -4.55
N LYS A 63 -12.49 26.49 -3.62
CA LYS A 63 -12.96 27.15 -2.38
C LYS A 63 -12.02 26.93 -1.19
N ALA A 64 -11.55 25.71 -0.98
CA ALA A 64 -10.73 25.39 0.19
C ALA A 64 -9.26 25.78 0.00
N LYS A 65 -8.74 25.84 -1.25
CA LYS A 65 -7.35 26.19 -1.59
C LYS A 65 -6.34 25.44 -0.70
N PRO A 66 -6.30 24.09 -0.75
CA PRO A 66 -5.39 23.31 0.07
C PRO A 66 -3.94 23.44 -0.43
N ASP A 67 -2.95 23.25 0.45
CA ASP A 67 -1.54 23.17 0.07
C ASP A 67 -1.25 21.84 -0.65
N PHE A 68 -1.97 20.79 -0.26
CA PHE A 68 -1.91 19.49 -0.93
C PHE A 68 -3.24 18.73 -0.81
N ILE A 69 -3.40 17.73 -1.66
CA ILE A 69 -4.53 16.80 -1.55
C ILE A 69 -4.08 15.40 -1.16
N ILE A 70 -4.94 14.70 -0.41
CA ILE A 70 -4.89 13.26 -0.21
C ILE A 70 -5.97 12.65 -1.09
N LEU A 71 -5.56 11.85 -2.05
CA LEU A 71 -6.46 11.25 -3.05
C LEU A 71 -6.71 9.78 -2.73
N GLY A 72 -7.92 9.48 -2.26
CA GLY A 72 -8.37 8.13 -1.86
C GLY A 72 -9.59 7.64 -2.62
N THR A 73 -9.77 8.08 -3.86
CA THR A 73 -10.83 7.63 -4.78
C THR A 73 -10.47 6.31 -5.48
N PRO A 74 -11.37 5.71 -6.27
CA PRO A 74 -11.00 4.62 -7.18
C PRO A 74 -9.94 5.03 -8.22
N PRO A 75 -9.02 4.14 -8.61
CA PRO A 75 -7.91 4.46 -9.52
C PRO A 75 -8.32 5.10 -10.85
N GLY A 76 -9.50 4.76 -11.37
CA GLY A 76 -10.02 5.33 -12.62
C GLY A 76 -10.18 6.86 -12.64
N SER A 77 -10.20 7.51 -11.46
CA SER A 77 -10.28 8.98 -11.35
C SER A 77 -8.95 9.63 -10.96
N HIS A 78 -7.90 8.84 -10.69
CA HIS A 78 -6.64 9.37 -10.18
C HIS A 78 -5.96 10.32 -11.18
N TYR A 79 -5.93 9.95 -12.46
CA TYR A 79 -5.26 10.73 -13.48
C TYR A 79 -5.83 12.16 -13.57
N ASP A 80 -7.14 12.30 -13.75
CA ASP A 80 -7.77 13.62 -13.93
C ASP A 80 -7.64 14.49 -12.67
N ILE A 81 -7.82 13.91 -11.49
CA ILE A 81 -7.71 14.66 -10.23
C ILE A 81 -6.26 15.08 -9.96
N CYS A 82 -5.29 14.18 -10.16
CA CYS A 82 -3.87 14.51 -10.02
C CYS A 82 -3.45 15.60 -11.00
N ARG A 83 -3.87 15.51 -12.28
CA ARG A 83 -3.57 16.50 -13.30
C ARG A 83 -4.09 17.88 -12.91
N GLN A 84 -5.38 17.98 -12.56
CA GLN A 84 -5.99 19.24 -12.15
C GLN A 84 -5.32 19.85 -10.91
N ALA A 85 -4.99 19.01 -9.90
CA ALA A 85 -4.30 19.47 -8.70
C ALA A 85 -2.92 20.05 -9.03
N LEU A 86 -2.11 19.31 -9.80
CA LEU A 86 -0.76 19.73 -10.19
C LEU A 86 -0.80 20.97 -11.12
N GLU A 87 -1.76 21.06 -12.04
CA GLU A 87 -1.96 22.26 -12.87
C GLU A 87 -2.31 23.50 -12.04
N ALA A 88 -3.04 23.30 -10.93
CA ALA A 88 -3.40 24.38 -9.99
C ALA A 88 -2.30 24.70 -8.95
N GLY A 89 -1.13 24.04 -9.00
CA GLY A 89 -0.03 24.28 -8.08
C GLY A 89 -0.16 23.57 -6.74
N VAL A 90 -0.99 22.53 -6.64
CA VAL A 90 -1.29 21.77 -5.41
C VAL A 90 -0.53 20.46 -5.43
N HIS A 91 0.17 20.12 -4.34
CA HIS A 91 0.89 18.87 -4.17
C HIS A 91 -0.08 17.69 -4.02
N VAL A 92 0.35 16.46 -4.33
CA VAL A 92 -0.53 15.28 -4.32
C VAL A 92 0.07 14.12 -3.52
N PHE A 93 -0.71 13.63 -2.56
CA PHE A 93 -0.49 12.36 -1.89
C PHE A 93 -1.58 11.38 -2.35
N CYS A 94 -1.22 10.45 -3.26
CA CYS A 94 -2.16 9.59 -3.97
C CYS A 94 -2.23 8.20 -3.36
N GLU A 95 -3.41 7.59 -3.31
CA GLU A 95 -3.55 6.16 -2.97
C GLU A 95 -3.06 5.24 -4.09
N LYS A 96 -2.72 4.01 -3.68
CA LYS A 96 -2.47 2.90 -4.60
C LYS A 96 -3.80 2.19 -4.99
N PRO A 97 -3.87 1.52 -6.13
CA PRO A 97 -2.94 1.52 -7.26
C PRO A 97 -2.80 2.91 -7.87
N PHE A 98 -1.60 3.25 -8.32
CA PHE A 98 -1.26 4.63 -8.67
C PHE A 98 -2.15 5.21 -9.78
N MET A 99 -2.18 4.56 -10.95
CA MET A 99 -2.94 4.99 -12.12
C MET A 99 -3.57 3.79 -12.83
N PRO A 100 -4.58 3.99 -13.67
CA PRO A 100 -5.14 2.94 -14.52
C PRO A 100 -4.15 2.37 -15.53
N THR A 101 -3.22 3.20 -16.02
CA THR A 101 -2.23 2.82 -17.04
C THR A 101 -0.83 3.38 -16.72
N VAL A 102 0.20 2.75 -17.28
CA VAL A 102 1.60 3.22 -17.16
C VAL A 102 1.80 4.55 -17.89
N GLU A 103 1.10 4.76 -19.00
CA GLU A 103 1.16 6.01 -19.76
C GLU A 103 0.64 7.18 -18.93
N GLU A 104 -0.51 7.03 -18.28
CA GLU A 104 -1.05 8.05 -17.37
C GLU A 104 -0.11 8.31 -16.19
N ALA A 105 0.46 7.27 -15.59
CA ALA A 105 1.43 7.41 -14.52
C ALA A 105 2.67 8.20 -14.97
N THR A 106 3.18 7.94 -16.18
CA THR A 106 4.32 8.65 -16.75
C THR A 106 3.99 10.14 -16.93
N LYS A 107 2.86 10.46 -17.57
CA LYS A 107 2.41 11.83 -17.79
C LYS A 107 2.28 12.63 -16.47
N ILE A 108 1.74 12.00 -15.43
CA ILE A 108 1.55 12.66 -14.13
C ILE A 108 2.89 12.87 -13.40
N VAL A 109 3.81 11.92 -13.47
CA VAL A 109 5.17 12.09 -12.92
C VAL A 109 5.91 13.23 -13.63
N GLU A 110 5.84 13.28 -14.96
CA GLU A 110 6.45 14.37 -15.75
C GLU A 110 5.83 15.72 -15.44
N LEU A 111 4.51 15.81 -15.30
CA LEU A 111 3.81 17.03 -14.90
C LEU A 111 4.24 17.51 -13.52
N ALA A 112 4.32 16.61 -12.53
CA ALA A 112 4.78 16.96 -11.19
C ALA A 112 6.22 17.51 -11.22
N ARG A 113 7.11 16.88 -11.98
CA ARG A 113 8.50 17.33 -12.19
C ARG A 113 8.53 18.73 -12.86
N ALA A 114 7.81 18.90 -13.94
CA ALA A 114 7.78 20.18 -14.69
C ALA A 114 7.24 21.34 -13.86
N ARG A 115 6.31 21.06 -12.95
CA ARG A 115 5.72 22.05 -12.03
C ARG A 115 6.49 22.22 -10.72
N ASN A 116 7.54 21.45 -10.50
CA ASN A 116 8.26 21.34 -9.22
C ASN A 116 7.30 21.11 -8.04
N LEU A 117 6.34 20.19 -8.20
CA LEU A 117 5.36 19.82 -7.19
C LEU A 117 5.62 18.39 -6.70
N LEU A 118 5.37 18.18 -5.42
CA LEU A 118 5.54 16.87 -4.82
C LEU A 118 4.35 15.98 -5.15
N LEU A 119 4.64 14.81 -5.69
CA LEU A 119 3.72 13.70 -5.90
C LEU A 119 4.27 12.46 -5.21
N ARG A 120 3.48 11.84 -4.36
CA ARG A 120 3.83 10.55 -3.74
C ARG A 120 2.64 9.61 -3.74
N VAL A 121 2.94 8.32 -3.90
CA VAL A 121 1.93 7.25 -3.82
C VAL A 121 2.03 6.58 -2.46
N ASN A 122 0.91 6.30 -1.81
CA ASN A 122 0.86 5.76 -0.46
C ASN A 122 1.27 4.28 -0.40
N ASN A 123 2.55 4.00 -0.55
CA ASN A 123 3.16 2.70 -0.33
C ASN A 123 3.43 2.50 1.18
N GLN A 124 2.37 2.59 1.99
CA GLN A 124 2.48 2.66 3.45
C GLN A 124 3.13 1.44 4.10
N TYR A 125 3.18 0.27 3.43
CA TYR A 125 3.81 -0.91 4.02
C TYR A 125 5.28 -0.70 4.35
N ARG A 126 6.02 0.08 3.55
CA ARG A 126 7.42 0.45 3.83
C ARG A 126 7.61 1.14 5.18
N TYR A 127 6.57 1.81 5.68
CA TYR A 127 6.57 2.58 6.93
C TYR A 127 5.96 1.81 8.12
N MET A 128 5.50 0.59 7.93
CA MET A 128 5.13 -0.29 9.04
C MET A 128 6.38 -0.69 9.79
N THR A 129 6.32 -0.65 11.12
CA THR A 129 7.48 -0.77 12.01
C THR A 129 8.36 -1.99 11.67
N TYR A 130 7.75 -3.15 11.42
CA TYR A 130 8.48 -4.39 11.13
C TYR A 130 9.14 -4.41 9.73
N TYR A 131 8.58 -3.73 8.72
CA TYR A 131 9.23 -3.60 7.40
C TYR A 131 10.32 -2.52 7.44
N ALA A 132 10.05 -1.37 8.05
CA ALA A 132 11.01 -0.29 8.19
C ALA A 132 12.24 -0.73 9.02
N GLU A 133 12.02 -1.42 10.14
CA GLU A 133 13.10 -1.94 10.98
C GLU A 133 13.93 -3.00 10.27
N THR A 134 13.28 -3.89 9.48
CA THR A 134 13.99 -4.87 8.67
C THR A 134 14.89 -4.19 7.64
N LYS A 135 14.38 -3.18 6.91
CA LYS A 135 15.17 -2.43 5.94
C LYS A 135 16.38 -1.75 6.57
N ARG A 136 16.17 -1.08 7.70
CA ARG A 136 17.24 -0.42 8.46
C ARG A 136 18.37 -1.39 8.86
N ARG A 137 18.02 -2.60 9.32
CA ARG A 137 19.02 -3.63 9.69
C ARG A 137 19.74 -4.21 8.48
N LEU A 138 19.04 -4.39 7.35
CA LEU A 138 19.66 -4.79 6.08
C LEU A 138 20.69 -3.75 5.62
N GLU A 139 20.35 -2.46 5.65
CA GLU A 139 21.25 -1.35 5.30
C GLU A 139 22.46 -1.25 6.23
N GLN A 140 22.33 -1.65 7.48
CA GLN A 140 23.44 -1.77 8.42
C GLN A 140 24.32 -3.01 8.22
N GLY A 141 23.96 -3.90 7.27
CA GLY A 141 24.72 -5.11 6.97
C GLY A 141 24.60 -6.21 8.04
N GLU A 142 23.65 -6.10 9.00
CA GLU A 142 23.47 -7.05 10.10
C GLU A 142 23.24 -8.47 9.59
N PHE A 143 22.42 -8.60 8.55
CA PHE A 143 22.03 -9.90 7.96
C PHE A 143 22.82 -10.29 6.72
N GLY A 144 23.76 -9.46 6.27
CA GLY A 144 24.43 -9.61 4.97
C GLY A 144 23.49 -9.23 3.81
N ARG A 145 23.94 -9.50 2.58
CA ARG A 145 23.21 -9.15 1.36
C ARG A 145 22.00 -10.08 1.19
N PRO A 146 20.77 -9.53 0.96
CA PRO A 146 19.61 -10.34 0.61
C PRO A 146 19.74 -10.85 -0.84
N PHE A 147 19.43 -12.14 -1.08
CA PHE A 147 19.51 -12.76 -2.40
C PHE A 147 18.24 -13.46 -2.85
N TYR A 148 17.33 -13.83 -1.90
CA TYR A 148 16.07 -14.46 -2.23
C TYR A 148 14.92 -13.90 -1.38
N ILE A 149 13.80 -13.59 -2.04
CA ILE A 149 12.55 -13.21 -1.38
C ILE A 149 11.46 -14.19 -1.77
N GLN A 150 10.73 -14.71 -0.79
CA GLN A 150 9.51 -15.46 -0.99
C GLN A 150 8.37 -14.77 -0.25
N CYS A 151 7.26 -14.51 -0.95
CA CYS A 151 6.11 -13.80 -0.37
C CYS A 151 4.81 -14.56 -0.61
N TRP A 152 4.04 -14.72 0.46
CA TRP A 152 2.66 -15.21 0.41
C TRP A 152 1.71 -14.13 0.90
N GLN A 153 0.69 -13.86 0.10
CA GLN A 153 -0.44 -13.03 0.51
C GLN A 153 -1.71 -13.83 0.35
N GLN A 154 -2.39 -14.07 1.46
CA GLN A 154 -3.52 -14.99 1.52
C GLN A 154 -4.73 -14.34 2.18
N MET A 155 -5.90 -14.55 1.60
CA MET A 155 -7.17 -14.14 2.18
C MET A 155 -8.31 -14.99 1.62
N PHE A 156 -9.41 -15.05 2.35
CA PHE A 156 -10.65 -15.58 1.82
C PHE A 156 -11.59 -14.44 1.43
N HIS A 157 -11.88 -14.39 0.14
CA HIS A 157 -12.78 -13.40 -0.42
C HIS A 157 -13.88 -14.13 -1.19
N PRO A 158 -15.06 -14.37 -0.58
CA PRO A 158 -16.14 -15.11 -1.22
C PRO A 158 -16.66 -14.39 -2.47
N PRO A 159 -17.21 -15.14 -3.45
CA PRO A 159 -17.84 -14.57 -4.63
C PRO A 159 -18.93 -13.57 -4.24
N GLY A 160 -19.08 -12.48 -5.01
CA GLY A 160 -20.12 -11.46 -4.79
C GLY A 160 -19.95 -10.58 -3.55
N LYS A 161 -18.84 -10.70 -2.80
CA LYS A 161 -18.57 -9.85 -1.65
C LYS A 161 -18.26 -8.41 -2.04
N GLU A 162 -17.59 -8.20 -3.16
CA GLU A 162 -17.33 -6.86 -3.68
C GLU A 162 -18.58 -6.31 -4.36
N THR A 163 -19.08 -5.20 -3.83
CA THR A 163 -20.26 -4.50 -4.37
C THR A 163 -19.91 -3.08 -4.83
N ASN A 164 -18.62 -2.76 -4.88
CA ASN A 164 -18.09 -1.46 -5.26
C ASN A 164 -17.33 -1.56 -6.59
N TRP A 165 -16.59 -0.52 -6.96
CA TRP A 165 -15.79 -0.43 -8.19
C TRP A 165 -14.86 -1.63 -8.42
N ARG A 166 -14.44 -2.33 -7.36
CA ARG A 166 -13.58 -3.52 -7.44
C ARG A 166 -14.26 -4.70 -8.10
N SER A 167 -15.60 -4.77 -8.03
CA SER A 167 -16.36 -5.88 -8.64
C SER A 167 -16.25 -5.92 -10.18
N SER A 168 -15.90 -4.81 -10.82
CA SER A 168 -15.69 -4.72 -12.27
C SER A 168 -14.27 -5.02 -12.73
N LEU A 169 -13.31 -5.18 -11.80
CA LEU A 169 -11.92 -5.43 -12.14
C LEU A 169 -11.70 -6.90 -12.50
N LYS A 170 -11.24 -7.16 -13.74
CA LYS A 170 -10.76 -8.48 -14.17
C LYS A 170 -9.30 -8.70 -13.73
N GLN A 171 -8.47 -7.70 -13.92
CA GLN A 171 -7.09 -7.62 -13.41
C GLN A 171 -7.14 -7.03 -12.00
N TYR A 172 -7.29 -7.90 -10.98
CA TYR A 172 -7.59 -7.47 -9.63
C TYR A 172 -6.51 -7.84 -8.61
N THR A 173 -6.15 -9.12 -8.52
CA THR A 173 -5.29 -9.60 -7.43
C THR A 173 -3.89 -9.02 -7.52
N LEU A 174 -3.26 -9.08 -8.68
CA LEU A 174 -1.92 -8.52 -8.87
C LEU A 174 -1.94 -6.99 -8.80
N PHE A 175 -2.93 -6.33 -9.41
CA PHE A 175 -3.05 -4.88 -9.46
C PHE A 175 -3.38 -4.27 -8.09
N GLU A 176 -4.39 -4.79 -7.39
CA GLU A 176 -4.89 -4.18 -6.14
C GLU A 176 -4.12 -4.67 -4.90
N PHE A 177 -3.78 -5.95 -4.83
CA PHE A 177 -3.10 -6.54 -3.67
C PHE A 177 -1.62 -6.77 -3.89
N GLY A 178 -1.23 -7.27 -5.07
CA GLY A 178 0.15 -7.61 -5.38
C GLY A 178 1.08 -6.42 -5.37
N THR A 179 0.59 -5.23 -5.73
CA THR A 179 1.36 -3.98 -5.74
C THR A 179 2.17 -3.75 -4.47
N HIS A 180 1.59 -3.98 -3.28
CA HIS A 180 2.31 -3.80 -2.02
C HIS A 180 3.47 -4.78 -1.83
N ALA A 181 3.28 -6.04 -2.20
CA ALA A 181 4.30 -7.06 -2.04
C ALA A 181 5.44 -6.89 -3.07
N LEU A 182 5.08 -6.51 -4.30
CA LEU A 182 6.05 -6.18 -5.35
C LEU A 182 6.88 -4.94 -4.97
N ASP A 183 6.23 -3.90 -4.45
CA ASP A 183 6.87 -2.71 -3.91
C ASP A 183 7.85 -3.04 -2.77
N LEU A 184 7.46 -3.90 -1.84
CA LEU A 184 8.34 -4.34 -0.75
C LEU A 184 9.56 -5.13 -1.25
N ALA A 185 9.42 -5.97 -2.28
CA ALA A 185 10.57 -6.69 -2.83
C ALA A 185 11.57 -5.72 -3.47
N CYS A 186 11.09 -4.75 -4.25
CA CYS A 186 11.94 -3.69 -4.80
C CYS A 186 12.61 -2.89 -3.67
N PHE A 187 11.88 -2.60 -2.60
CA PHE A 187 12.38 -1.88 -1.42
C PHE A 187 13.48 -2.65 -0.67
N PHE A 188 13.33 -3.96 -0.47
CA PHE A 188 14.33 -4.76 0.24
C PHE A 188 15.57 -5.05 -0.60
N PHE A 189 15.40 -5.24 -1.91
CA PHE A 189 16.52 -5.43 -2.82
C PHE A 189 17.18 -4.12 -3.26
N ASP A 190 16.55 -2.98 -2.99
CA ASP A 190 17.00 -1.67 -3.48
C ASP A 190 17.24 -1.67 -5.00
N ALA A 191 16.35 -2.29 -5.72
CA ALA A 191 16.44 -2.49 -7.16
C ALA A 191 15.07 -2.76 -7.78
N LEU A 192 14.96 -2.52 -9.08
CA LEU A 192 13.85 -3.00 -9.92
C LEU A 192 14.22 -4.36 -10.54
N PRO A 193 13.25 -5.26 -10.78
CA PRO A 193 13.52 -6.52 -11.46
C PRO A 193 13.83 -6.31 -12.96
N GLU A 194 14.60 -7.23 -13.54
CA GLU A 194 14.91 -7.26 -14.97
C GLU A 194 13.89 -8.05 -15.77
N THR A 195 13.27 -9.05 -15.14
CA THR A 195 12.25 -9.91 -15.78
C THR A 195 11.16 -10.28 -14.82
N VAL A 196 9.97 -10.55 -15.37
CA VAL A 196 8.81 -11.08 -14.65
C VAL A 196 8.18 -12.23 -15.41
N ASN A 197 7.82 -13.29 -14.68
CA ASN A 197 7.03 -14.41 -15.18
C ASN A 197 5.84 -14.63 -14.23
N VAL A 198 4.63 -14.67 -14.77
CA VAL A 198 3.39 -14.72 -13.99
C VAL A 198 2.44 -15.78 -14.54
N PHE A 199 1.76 -16.47 -13.62
CA PHE A 199 0.66 -17.39 -13.89
C PHE A 199 -0.58 -16.96 -13.14
N THR A 200 -1.71 -16.85 -13.85
CA THR A 200 -3.03 -16.53 -13.29
C THR A 200 -4.06 -17.60 -13.69
N PRO A 201 -3.94 -18.81 -13.11
CA PRO A 201 -4.86 -19.91 -13.48
C PRO A 201 -6.29 -19.60 -13.03
N GLN A 202 -7.27 -19.93 -13.89
CA GLN A 202 -8.70 -19.81 -13.58
C GLN A 202 -9.15 -21.01 -12.71
N VAL A 203 -8.79 -20.95 -11.42
CA VAL A 203 -9.05 -22.05 -10.46
C VAL A 203 -10.49 -22.08 -9.93
N ARG A 204 -11.22 -21.00 -10.06
CA ARG A 204 -12.57 -20.80 -9.55
C ARG A 204 -13.41 -20.07 -10.61
N PRO A 205 -14.22 -20.80 -11.40
CA PRO A 205 -14.96 -20.22 -12.54
C PRO A 205 -16.04 -19.20 -12.15
N GLU A 206 -16.48 -19.21 -10.88
CA GLU A 206 -17.42 -18.21 -10.34
C GLU A 206 -16.82 -16.82 -10.13
N PHE A 207 -15.51 -16.64 -10.29
CA PHE A 207 -14.85 -15.34 -10.26
C PHE A 207 -14.46 -14.92 -11.68
N ASP A 208 -14.82 -13.71 -12.05
CA ASP A 208 -14.45 -13.11 -13.34
C ASP A 208 -13.04 -12.46 -13.28
N ALA A 209 -12.48 -12.33 -12.07
CA ALA A 209 -11.16 -11.75 -11.79
C ALA A 209 -10.10 -12.83 -11.51
N ASP A 210 -8.83 -12.47 -11.64
CA ASP A 210 -7.72 -13.25 -11.13
C ASP A 210 -7.81 -13.40 -9.60
N VAL A 211 -7.88 -14.63 -9.10
CA VAL A 211 -7.98 -14.93 -7.67
C VAL A 211 -6.78 -15.70 -7.13
N LEU A 212 -6.01 -16.31 -8.03
CA LEU A 212 -4.74 -16.96 -7.74
C LEU A 212 -3.68 -16.46 -8.72
N VAL A 213 -2.59 -15.92 -8.19
CA VAL A 213 -1.48 -15.41 -8.98
C VAL A 213 -0.17 -15.95 -8.39
N ASN A 214 0.65 -16.56 -9.24
CA ASN A 214 2.03 -16.90 -8.91
C ASN A 214 2.96 -16.08 -9.81
N ALA A 215 3.96 -15.43 -9.21
CA ALA A 215 4.92 -14.60 -9.92
C ALA A 215 6.36 -14.95 -9.53
N THR A 216 7.25 -14.89 -10.50
CA THR A 216 8.70 -14.98 -10.31
C THR A 216 9.36 -13.78 -10.96
N LEU A 217 10.17 -13.07 -10.18
CA LEU A 217 10.91 -11.87 -10.60
C LEU A 217 12.40 -12.13 -10.47
N ARG A 218 13.15 -11.85 -11.53
CA ARG A 218 14.61 -11.85 -11.50
C ARG A 218 15.11 -10.42 -11.38
N PHE A 219 15.98 -10.20 -10.41
CA PHE A 219 16.62 -8.92 -10.13
C PHE A 219 18.10 -8.95 -10.57
N PRO A 220 18.75 -7.79 -10.68
CA PRO A 220 20.20 -7.74 -10.90
C PRO A 220 20.97 -8.59 -9.89
N GLU A 221 22.16 -9.02 -10.26
CA GLU A 221 23.06 -9.85 -9.42
C GLU A 221 22.48 -11.22 -9.06
N GLU A 222 21.73 -11.83 -9.98
CA GLU A 222 21.09 -13.15 -9.83
C GLU A 222 20.17 -13.28 -8.62
N ARG A 223 19.63 -12.18 -8.10
CA ARG A 223 18.63 -12.17 -7.01
C ARG A 223 17.26 -12.56 -7.54
N LEU A 224 16.49 -13.26 -6.73
CA LEU A 224 15.21 -13.80 -7.14
C LEU A 224 14.11 -13.44 -6.10
N ALA A 225 12.91 -13.12 -6.58
CA ALA A 225 11.73 -13.03 -5.73
C ALA A 225 10.59 -13.87 -6.30
N THR A 226 9.89 -14.59 -5.42
CA THR A 226 8.73 -15.41 -5.77
C THR A 226 7.52 -15.02 -4.93
N PHE A 227 6.34 -15.00 -5.56
CA PHE A 227 5.09 -14.57 -4.93
C PHE A 227 3.97 -15.56 -5.18
N SER A 228 3.13 -15.71 -4.19
CA SER A 228 1.85 -16.40 -4.30
C SER A 228 0.76 -15.54 -3.68
N PHE A 229 -0.14 -15.03 -4.50
CA PHE A 229 -1.31 -14.26 -4.07
C PHE A 229 -2.54 -15.14 -4.21
N ASN A 230 -3.19 -15.46 -3.10
CA ASN A 230 -4.34 -16.36 -3.08
C ASN A 230 -5.51 -15.72 -2.31
N ARG A 231 -6.56 -15.34 -3.04
CA ARG A 231 -7.76 -14.71 -2.49
C ARG A 231 -8.87 -15.70 -2.14
N VAL A 232 -8.67 -16.97 -2.40
CA VAL A 232 -9.65 -18.04 -2.14
C VAL A 232 -9.13 -19.06 -1.12
N SER A 233 -8.12 -18.68 -0.33
CA SER A 233 -7.60 -19.50 0.76
C SER A 233 -8.53 -19.47 1.97
N HIS A 234 -9.03 -20.64 2.39
CA HIS A 234 -9.92 -20.75 3.55
C HIS A 234 -9.19 -20.70 4.91
N ALA A 235 -7.86 -20.72 4.92
CA ALA A 235 -7.06 -20.76 6.15
C ALA A 235 -6.00 -19.63 6.20
N PRO A 236 -6.40 -18.35 6.08
CA PRO A 236 -5.45 -17.25 6.11
C PRO A 236 -5.10 -16.89 7.57
N GLU A 237 -4.20 -17.60 8.20
CA GLU A 237 -3.69 -17.20 9.53
C GLU A 237 -2.95 -15.87 9.45
N LYS A 238 -2.22 -15.64 8.35
CA LYS A 238 -1.50 -14.41 8.06
C LYS A 238 -1.97 -13.83 6.76
N TYR A 239 -2.16 -12.51 6.74
CA TYR A 239 -2.52 -11.80 5.54
C TYR A 239 -1.37 -11.76 4.53
N LEU A 240 -0.16 -11.42 5.00
CA LEU A 240 1.06 -11.41 4.19
C LEU A 240 2.22 -11.93 5.03
N GLU A 241 2.96 -12.89 4.49
CA GLU A 241 4.23 -13.34 5.03
C GLU A 241 5.31 -13.22 3.95
N MET A 242 6.43 -12.61 4.33
CA MET A 242 7.60 -12.48 3.49
C MET A 242 8.80 -13.14 4.18
N ARG A 243 9.46 -14.03 3.47
CA ARG A 243 10.76 -14.58 3.83
C ARG A 243 11.82 -13.88 2.99
N ILE A 244 12.93 -13.49 3.62
CA ILE A 244 14.10 -12.92 2.94
C ILE A 244 15.32 -13.74 3.37
N ASP A 245 15.94 -14.46 2.45
CA ASP A 245 17.18 -15.16 2.69
C ASP A 245 18.35 -14.22 2.37
N CYS A 246 19.24 -14.08 3.36
CA CYS A 246 20.45 -13.25 3.31
C CYS A 246 21.68 -14.12 3.56
N GLU A 247 22.87 -13.57 3.30
CA GLU A 247 24.14 -14.29 3.46
C GLU A 247 24.39 -14.78 4.89
N LYS A 248 23.85 -14.09 5.90
CA LYS A 248 24.10 -14.40 7.33
C LYS A 248 22.85 -14.82 8.09
N ALA A 249 21.65 -14.67 7.53
CA ALA A 249 20.40 -14.92 8.22
C ALA A 249 19.24 -15.20 7.24
N SER A 250 18.22 -15.91 7.70
CA SER A 250 16.91 -15.96 7.05
C SER A 250 15.90 -15.15 7.86
N LEU A 251 15.24 -14.19 7.20
CA LEU A 251 14.27 -13.31 7.84
C LEU A 251 12.85 -13.79 7.56
N ARG A 252 11.96 -13.60 8.51
CA ARG A 252 10.51 -13.78 8.33
C ARG A 252 9.78 -12.57 8.85
N ILE A 253 9.01 -11.93 7.97
CA ILE A 253 8.21 -10.76 8.28
C ILE A 253 6.76 -11.09 7.98
N SER A 254 5.88 -10.91 8.96
CA SER A 254 4.45 -11.19 8.78
C SER A 254 3.59 -9.98 9.10
N LEU A 255 2.58 -9.76 8.26
CA LEU A 255 1.46 -8.87 8.50
C LEU A 255 0.22 -9.73 8.76
N GLY A 256 -0.37 -9.59 9.94
CA GLY A 256 -1.42 -10.45 10.45
C GLY A 256 -0.87 -11.68 11.19
N GLY A 257 -1.76 -12.43 11.81
CA GLY A 257 -1.44 -13.70 12.47
C GLY A 257 -0.69 -13.59 13.80
N VAL A 258 -0.61 -12.41 14.41
CA VAL A 258 -0.09 -12.27 15.78
C VAL A 258 -1.16 -12.75 16.75
N ALA A 259 -0.89 -13.85 17.44
CA ALA A 259 -1.82 -14.42 18.41
C ALA A 259 -1.93 -13.51 19.65
N ARG A 260 -3.15 -13.26 20.07
CA ARG A 260 -3.45 -12.60 21.33
C ARG A 260 -4.23 -13.56 22.21
N VAL A 261 -3.73 -13.82 23.40
CA VAL A 261 -4.42 -14.57 24.44
C VAL A 261 -4.83 -13.60 25.53
N SER A 262 -6.09 -13.59 25.91
CA SER A 262 -6.62 -12.79 27.02
C SER A 262 -7.54 -13.64 27.88
N ILE A 263 -7.58 -13.35 29.17
CA ILE A 263 -8.55 -13.93 30.08
C ILE A 263 -9.73 -12.95 30.14
N ASP A 264 -10.91 -13.46 29.87
CA ASP A 264 -12.14 -12.65 29.89
C ASP A 264 -13.16 -13.28 30.87
N TRP A 265 -14.09 -12.45 31.36
CA TRP A 265 -15.11 -12.88 32.32
C TRP A 265 -16.47 -12.96 31.66
N ALA A 266 -17.01 -14.16 31.58
CA ALA A 266 -18.37 -14.37 31.06
C ALA A 266 -19.42 -14.07 32.12
N LYS A 267 -20.04 -12.90 32.07
CA LYS A 267 -21.07 -12.44 33.03
C LYS A 267 -22.24 -13.41 33.21
N ASN A 268 -22.67 -14.05 32.11
CA ASN A 268 -23.83 -14.95 32.13
C ASN A 268 -23.54 -16.31 32.77
N SER A 269 -22.28 -16.78 32.71
CA SER A 269 -21.87 -18.07 33.30
C SER A 269 -21.03 -17.94 34.55
N ARG A 270 -20.69 -16.71 34.97
CA ARG A 270 -19.79 -16.41 36.11
C ARG A 270 -18.47 -17.19 36.07
N ARG A 271 -17.89 -17.38 34.89
CA ARG A 271 -16.64 -18.13 34.69
C ARG A 271 -15.64 -17.31 33.89
N PHE A 272 -14.36 -17.49 34.22
CA PHE A 272 -13.28 -17.03 33.39
C PHE A 272 -13.10 -17.98 32.20
N TYR A 273 -12.81 -17.41 31.05
CA TYR A 273 -12.47 -18.18 29.85
C TYR A 273 -11.30 -17.55 29.12
N LEU A 274 -10.50 -18.40 28.48
CA LEU A 274 -9.42 -17.97 27.61
C LEU A 274 -10.02 -17.56 26.27
N LYS A 275 -9.82 -16.29 25.94
CA LYS A 275 -10.13 -15.77 24.61
C LYS A 275 -8.85 -15.69 23.83
N HIS A 276 -8.78 -16.40 22.73
CA HIS A 276 -7.68 -16.28 21.77
C HIS A 276 -8.20 -15.66 20.47
N GLY A 277 -7.33 -14.94 19.80
CA GLY A 277 -7.65 -14.32 18.50
C GLY A 277 -6.39 -13.89 17.79
N PHE A 278 -6.48 -13.84 16.48
CA PHE A 278 -5.42 -13.27 15.65
C PHE A 278 -5.68 -11.79 15.44
N VAL A 279 -4.67 -10.94 15.70
CA VAL A 279 -4.75 -9.52 15.46
C VAL A 279 -4.06 -9.16 14.14
N ARG A 280 -4.47 -8.05 13.53
CA ARG A 280 -3.87 -7.53 12.30
C ARG A 280 -2.59 -6.73 12.59
N GLY A 281 -1.78 -7.20 13.53
CA GLY A 281 -0.45 -6.67 13.79
C GLY A 281 0.58 -7.30 12.86
N GLY A 282 1.86 -7.06 13.16
CA GLY A 282 2.97 -7.63 12.41
C GLY A 282 4.15 -7.98 13.28
N GLN A 283 5.02 -8.82 12.76
CA GLN A 283 6.21 -9.30 13.43
C GLN A 283 7.35 -9.48 12.44
N ALA A 284 8.58 -9.20 12.88
CA ALA A 284 9.78 -9.55 12.15
C ALA A 284 10.76 -10.33 13.04
N ARG A 285 11.29 -11.41 12.49
CA ARG A 285 12.28 -12.28 13.15
C ARG A 285 13.38 -12.68 12.18
N ALA A 286 14.57 -12.87 12.71
CA ALA A 286 15.72 -13.44 12.01
C ALA A 286 16.00 -14.83 12.57
N GLU A 287 16.42 -15.76 11.72
CA GLU A 287 16.97 -17.04 12.08
C GLU A 287 18.46 -17.02 11.74
N ILE A 288 19.30 -17.08 12.78
CA ILE A 288 20.76 -17.01 12.69
C ILE A 288 21.31 -18.29 13.31
N ASN A 289 22.04 -19.09 12.54
CA ASN A 289 22.56 -20.39 12.98
C ASN A 289 21.49 -21.32 13.58
N GLY A 290 20.28 -21.32 12.97
CA GLY A 290 19.16 -22.16 13.44
C GLY A 290 18.45 -21.64 14.70
N VAL A 291 18.81 -20.47 15.21
CA VAL A 291 18.18 -19.85 16.38
C VAL A 291 17.30 -18.69 15.96
N PRO A 292 15.99 -18.72 16.23
CA PRO A 292 15.09 -17.62 15.91
C PRO A 292 15.18 -16.47 16.92
N HIS A 293 15.33 -15.24 16.41
CA HIS A 293 15.33 -14.00 17.19
C HIS A 293 14.24 -13.06 16.68
N THR A 294 13.25 -12.72 17.50
CA THR A 294 12.27 -11.70 17.16
C THR A 294 12.88 -10.32 17.46
N TYR A 295 13.03 -9.49 16.42
CA TYR A 295 13.59 -8.15 16.56
C TYR A 295 12.56 -7.02 16.42
N CYS A 296 11.36 -7.35 15.96
CA CYS A 296 10.24 -6.40 15.91
C CYS A 296 8.92 -7.13 16.12
N ASN A 297 8.06 -6.58 16.99
CA ASN A 297 6.73 -7.12 17.26
C ASN A 297 5.76 -5.97 17.49
N SER A 298 4.76 -5.86 16.61
CA SER A 298 3.69 -4.88 16.71
C SER A 298 2.34 -5.57 16.67
N PRO A 299 1.67 -5.74 17.83
CA PRO A 299 0.38 -6.43 17.90
C PRO A 299 -0.80 -5.58 17.41
N LYS A 300 -0.58 -4.30 17.12
CA LYS A 300 -1.62 -3.38 16.66
C LYS A 300 -1.61 -3.21 15.15
N PRO A 301 -2.77 -2.94 14.51
CA PRO A 301 -2.79 -2.53 13.11
C PRO A 301 -2.02 -1.22 12.92
N GLU A 302 -1.12 -1.19 11.93
CA GLU A 302 -0.23 -0.04 11.71
C GLU A 302 -0.59 0.82 10.48
N PHE A 303 -1.65 0.50 9.74
CA PHE A 303 -1.95 1.18 8.48
C PHE A 303 -2.02 2.71 8.60
N ALA A 304 -2.77 3.23 9.58
CA ALA A 304 -2.86 4.67 9.80
C ALA A 304 -1.55 5.27 10.33
N ALA A 305 -0.87 4.57 11.27
CA ALA A 305 0.41 5.02 11.81
C ALA A 305 1.50 5.05 10.73
N ALA A 306 1.59 4.01 9.89
CA ALA A 306 2.51 3.95 8.77
C ALA A 306 2.22 5.06 7.72
N THR A 307 0.95 5.32 7.44
CA THR A 307 0.57 6.44 6.58
C THR A 307 0.92 7.79 7.21
N ALA A 308 0.80 7.94 8.54
CA ALA A 308 1.23 9.16 9.23
C ALA A 308 2.74 9.38 9.10
N GLU A 309 3.56 8.34 9.23
CA GLU A 309 5.02 8.45 9.02
C GLU A 309 5.34 8.83 7.56
N HIS A 310 4.63 8.24 6.60
CA HIS A 310 4.77 8.60 5.18
C HIS A 310 4.35 10.06 4.92
N LEU A 311 3.24 10.51 5.49
CA LEU A 311 2.79 11.90 5.39
C LEU A 311 3.77 12.88 6.05
N LYS A 312 4.38 12.56 7.18
CA LYS A 312 5.43 13.40 7.79
C LYS A 312 6.62 13.60 6.84
N LEU A 313 7.06 12.52 6.17
CA LEU A 313 8.10 12.64 5.14
C LEU A 313 7.63 13.49 3.96
N PHE A 314 6.39 13.29 3.51
CA PHE A 314 5.78 14.10 2.44
C PHE A 314 5.79 15.59 2.80
N LEU A 315 5.31 15.96 3.98
CA LEU A 315 5.28 17.35 4.45
C LEU A 315 6.69 17.96 4.50
N LYS A 316 7.67 17.22 5.01
CA LYS A 316 9.08 17.64 5.02
C LYS A 316 9.62 17.88 3.60
N GLN A 317 9.26 17.04 2.65
CA GLN A 317 9.72 17.17 1.26
C GLN A 317 9.01 18.29 0.49
N MET A 318 7.79 18.66 0.88
CA MET A 318 7.13 19.85 0.32
C MET A 318 7.91 21.15 0.55
N GLU A 319 8.70 21.23 1.62
CA GLU A 319 9.50 22.42 1.97
C GLU A 319 10.81 22.52 1.19
N LEU A 320 11.22 21.46 0.49
CA LEU A 320 12.46 21.47 -0.29
C LEU A 320 12.36 22.41 -1.48
N PRO A 321 13.44 23.12 -1.88
CA PRO A 321 13.43 24.01 -3.04
C PRO A 321 13.20 23.27 -4.36
N VAL A 322 13.69 22.02 -4.45
CA VAL A 322 13.42 21.08 -5.55
C VAL A 322 12.74 19.87 -4.96
N ARG A 323 11.53 19.56 -5.43
CA ARG A 323 10.74 18.44 -4.94
C ARG A 323 11.21 17.13 -5.60
N PRO A 324 11.49 16.09 -4.81
CA PRO A 324 11.93 14.82 -5.38
C PRO A 324 10.80 14.11 -6.12
N THR A 325 11.10 13.45 -7.22
CA THR A 325 10.16 12.65 -8.02
C THR A 325 10.40 11.15 -7.91
N ASP A 326 11.49 10.74 -7.29
CA ASP A 326 11.94 9.35 -7.14
C ASP A 326 10.86 8.39 -6.63
N ALA A 327 10.07 8.82 -5.65
CA ALA A 327 9.00 7.99 -5.10
C ALA A 327 7.82 7.81 -6.07
N ALA A 328 7.48 8.83 -6.86
CA ALA A 328 6.44 8.75 -7.88
C ALA A 328 6.91 7.94 -9.09
N GLU A 329 8.18 8.11 -9.48
CA GLU A 329 8.84 7.28 -10.51
C GLU A 329 8.84 5.81 -10.11
N HIS A 330 9.27 5.52 -8.88
CA HIS A 330 9.22 4.16 -8.35
C HIS A 330 7.80 3.57 -8.36
N ALA A 331 6.78 4.33 -7.99
CA ALA A 331 5.39 3.88 -8.03
C ALA A 331 4.91 3.59 -9.47
N ARG A 332 5.33 4.40 -10.46
CA ARG A 332 5.13 4.12 -11.90
C ARG A 332 5.82 2.82 -12.32
N ASP A 333 7.05 2.60 -11.87
CA ASP A 333 7.85 1.43 -12.24
C ASP A 333 7.25 0.14 -11.63
N VAL A 334 6.75 0.20 -10.39
CA VAL A 334 6.00 -0.91 -9.79
C VAL A 334 4.67 -1.15 -10.54
N LEU A 335 4.00 -0.10 -11.00
CA LEU A 335 2.81 -0.24 -11.83
C LEU A 335 3.16 -0.89 -13.19
N SER A 336 4.28 -0.51 -13.81
CA SER A 336 4.79 -1.14 -15.04
C SER A 336 5.08 -2.63 -14.82
N LEU A 337 5.67 -2.99 -13.69
CA LEU A 337 5.89 -4.39 -13.30
C LEU A 337 4.58 -5.18 -13.18
N VAL A 338 3.53 -4.59 -12.62
CA VAL A 338 2.20 -5.22 -12.54
C VAL A 338 1.64 -5.53 -13.92
N PHE A 339 1.69 -4.55 -14.85
CA PHE A 339 1.17 -4.75 -16.21
C PHE A 339 2.02 -5.71 -17.04
N ALA A 340 3.36 -5.67 -16.90
CA ALA A 340 4.24 -6.67 -17.50
C ALA A 340 3.94 -8.09 -16.94
N GLY A 341 3.54 -8.20 -15.68
CA GLY A 341 3.07 -9.45 -15.08
C GLY A 341 1.80 -9.98 -15.75
N TYR A 342 0.83 -9.10 -16.03
CA TYR A 342 -0.37 -9.51 -16.76
C TYR A 342 -0.07 -9.86 -18.22
N GLU A 343 0.85 -9.16 -18.88
CA GLU A 343 1.34 -9.53 -20.20
C GLU A 343 1.95 -10.93 -20.19
N SER A 344 2.82 -11.22 -19.22
CA SER A 344 3.40 -12.55 -19.03
C SER A 344 2.35 -13.61 -18.81
N ALA A 345 1.33 -13.36 -17.99
CA ALA A 345 0.24 -14.32 -17.74
C ALA A 345 -0.60 -14.60 -18.99
N ASN A 346 -0.78 -13.60 -19.85
CA ASN A 346 -1.55 -13.73 -21.10
C ASN A 346 -0.77 -14.46 -22.21
N THR A 347 0.54 -14.23 -22.30
CA THR A 347 1.39 -14.82 -23.34
C THR A 347 1.98 -16.16 -22.93
N GLY A 348 2.10 -16.44 -21.62
CA GLY A 348 2.82 -17.57 -21.06
C GLY A 348 4.35 -17.40 -21.08
N GLU A 349 4.85 -16.22 -21.48
CA GLU A 349 6.26 -15.94 -21.66
C GLU A 349 6.81 -15.07 -20.52
N THR A 350 8.13 -15.11 -20.34
CA THR A 350 8.83 -14.20 -19.46
C THR A 350 8.97 -12.83 -20.12
N VAL A 351 8.47 -11.78 -19.48
CA VAL A 351 8.57 -10.41 -19.98
C VAL A 351 9.80 -9.72 -19.39
N ARG A 352 10.58 -9.06 -20.25
CA ARG A 352 11.67 -8.19 -19.84
C ARG A 352 11.14 -6.80 -19.51
N LEU A 353 11.58 -6.28 -18.38
CA LEU A 353 11.26 -4.92 -17.98
C LEU A 353 12.24 -3.93 -18.60
N PRO A 354 11.79 -2.74 -19.01
CA PRO A 354 12.70 -1.70 -19.46
C PRO A 354 13.66 -1.35 -18.32
N ARG A 355 14.93 -1.18 -18.65
CA ARG A 355 15.90 -0.59 -17.71
C ARG A 355 15.50 0.88 -17.50
N PRO A 356 15.56 1.37 -16.27
CA PRO A 356 15.26 2.78 -15.97
C PRO A 356 16.21 3.73 -16.69
#